data_03e0c2c84fc3280237c346b4b7c1bd16
#
_entry.id   03e0c2c84fc3280237c346b4b7c1bd16
#
_cell.length_a   1.000
_cell.length_b   1.000
_cell.length_c   1.000
_cell.angle_alpha   90.00
_cell.angle_beta   90.00
_cell.angle_gamma   90.00
#
_symmetry.space_group_name_H-M   'P 1'
#
loop_
_entity.id
_entity.type
_entity.pdbx_description
1 polymer ?
#
loop_
_entity_poly.entity_id
_entity_poly.type
_entity_poly.pdbx_seq_one_letter_code
_entity_poly.pdbx_strand_id
1 'polypeptide(L)'
;MRIRYVSGTLGMFFTLFSNAQVVSDTIKSVDLSEVVVTGSYRHAQEKKTTLTLELFQKDYLNRHFTGNLVQTLKNVPGVHSMDIGAGFSKPMIRGLGFNRIAVSENGIKQEGQQWGADHGLEIDAFNVDEVRILKGPSSLLYGSDAMGGVIEILPLLPQKENRFFGEAALLGKSVNGTVGGSLMLGIEKNAWLVRVRFSEQHYGDYHVPVDTIVYLTQLVPVYGRKLKNTAGFERNVSVMGDYRKRFYQMNIAVSNVYQKMGFFPGAHGIPDISRLEDDENSRNIELPYSKVNHLKVTTHQQYLWNGIQLSGDFGYQFNHREEWSAFHTHYDTQVMPAKDPDRELVFKLHTFSSSLKLRLSSSSSWEHMAGWNMQIQKNAIGGYSFLLPEYKRFTTGAFWLTTFRLDNQLSVTGGIRYDRGRIDITAFEDPYLVEYLHRQGYEEEVIQAYRWRSYPVDRAYGNYSCSAGVVWTPAAGHLLKMNVGRSFRLPGVNELASNGVHHGTFRHEKGDATLSSEQGWQIDASYTLAYKKMELVVSSFASWFDNYIYLRPMGEWSVLPHACLLYTSDAADDSLR
;
A
#
# COMPACT_ATOMS: atom_id res chain seq x y z
N MET A 1 22.88 8.61 -14.41
CA MET A 1 23.64 8.20 -13.22
C MET A 1 23.15 6.81 -12.79
N ARG A 2 23.89 5.76 -13.13
CA ARG A 2 23.53 4.39 -12.65
C ARG A 2 23.77 4.35 -11.16
N ILE A 3 22.72 4.46 -10.36
CA ILE A 3 22.79 4.22 -8.92
C ILE A 3 22.87 2.71 -8.75
N ARG A 4 24.09 2.20 -8.56
CA ARG A 4 24.33 0.83 -8.14
C ARG A 4 24.14 0.79 -6.63
N TYR A 5 22.96 0.45 -6.17
CA TYR A 5 22.79 0.02 -4.79
C TYR A 5 23.18 -1.46 -4.68
N VAL A 6 24.43 -1.69 -4.32
CA VAL A 6 24.87 -2.99 -3.79
C VAL A 6 24.81 -2.85 -2.27
N SER A 7 23.64 -3.06 -1.70
CA SER A 7 23.55 -3.27 -0.24
C SER A 7 23.52 -4.78 0.00
N GLY A 8 24.70 -5.37 -0.02
CA GLY A 8 24.93 -6.70 0.50
C GLY A 8 25.01 -6.66 2.02
N THR A 9 23.89 -6.60 2.71
CA THR A 9 23.87 -6.95 4.12
C THR A 9 23.59 -8.44 4.22
N LEU A 10 24.64 -9.20 4.51
CA LEU A 10 24.55 -10.60 4.89
C LEU A 10 23.91 -10.66 6.29
N GLY A 11 22.60 -10.58 6.34
CA GLY A 11 21.82 -10.73 7.57
C GLY A 11 21.70 -12.21 7.92
N MET A 12 22.55 -12.71 8.77
CA MET A 12 22.44 -14.06 9.32
C MET A 12 21.46 -14.02 10.49
N PHE A 13 20.22 -14.44 10.29
CA PHE A 13 19.21 -14.50 11.35
C PHE A 13 19.04 -15.95 11.85
N PHE A 14 19.44 -16.19 13.11
CA PHE A 14 19.06 -17.39 13.84
C PHE A 14 17.76 -17.13 14.59
N THR A 15 16.68 -17.78 14.21
CA THR A 15 15.47 -17.85 15.02
C THR A 15 15.57 -19.04 15.98
N LEU A 16 15.97 -18.79 17.23
CA LEU A 16 15.88 -19.76 18.31
C LEU A 16 14.45 -19.74 18.86
N PHE A 17 13.71 -20.81 18.64
CA PHE A 17 12.45 -21.04 19.33
C PHE A 17 12.75 -21.54 20.73
N SER A 18 12.65 -20.68 21.74
CA SER A 18 12.67 -21.09 23.14
C SER A 18 11.27 -21.60 23.53
N ASN A 19 11.13 -22.90 23.77
CA ASN A 19 9.96 -23.45 24.42
C ASN A 19 10.06 -23.20 25.93
N ALA A 20 9.26 -22.28 26.46
CA ALA A 20 8.99 -22.25 27.89
C ALA A 20 8.04 -23.43 28.20
N GLN A 21 8.56 -24.46 28.84
CA GLN A 21 7.75 -25.53 29.41
C GLN A 21 6.98 -24.99 30.62
N VAL A 22 5.68 -24.78 30.45
CA VAL A 22 4.77 -24.71 31.60
C VAL A 22 4.35 -26.13 31.92
N VAL A 23 4.86 -26.64 33.04
CA VAL A 23 4.39 -27.91 33.62
C VAL A 23 3.00 -27.65 34.19
N SER A 24 1.99 -28.16 33.56
CA SER A 24 0.64 -28.31 34.12
C SER A 24 0.21 -29.73 33.86
N ASP A 25 0.05 -30.45 34.94
CA ASP A 25 -0.56 -31.78 34.93
C ASP A 25 -2.00 -31.75 34.40
N THR A 26 -2.31 -32.77 33.61
CA THR A 26 -3.63 -33.09 33.08
C THR A 26 -4.23 -32.18 32.05
N ILE A 27 -3.64 -32.16 30.83
CA ILE A 27 -4.42 -31.88 29.62
C ILE A 27 -4.09 -32.96 28.59
N LYS A 28 -5.15 -33.62 28.13
CA LYS A 28 -5.15 -34.55 27.00
C LYS A 28 -4.44 -33.89 25.81
N SER A 29 -3.65 -34.69 25.12
CA SER A 29 -2.94 -34.40 23.87
C SER A 29 -3.48 -33.21 23.12
N VAL A 30 -2.78 -32.06 23.21
CA VAL A 30 -2.89 -31.02 22.21
C VAL A 30 -2.27 -31.59 20.94
N ASP A 31 -3.05 -31.68 19.92
CA ASP A 31 -2.67 -32.24 18.65
C ASP A 31 -1.40 -31.53 18.10
N LEU A 32 -0.28 -32.20 18.15
CA LEU A 32 0.93 -31.85 17.43
C LEU A 32 0.71 -31.78 15.91
N SER A 33 -0.45 -32.24 15.43
CA SER A 33 -0.89 -32.19 14.04
C SER A 33 -1.08 -30.78 13.50
N GLU A 34 -1.47 -29.79 14.32
CA GLU A 34 -1.75 -28.44 13.83
C GLU A 34 -0.48 -27.65 13.48
N VAL A 35 0.58 -27.81 14.26
CA VAL A 35 1.87 -27.18 13.98
C VAL A 35 2.57 -27.80 12.77
N VAL A 36 2.41 -29.11 12.60
CA VAL A 36 2.95 -29.85 11.43
C VAL A 36 2.18 -29.50 10.17
N VAL A 37 0.86 -29.29 10.25
CA VAL A 37 0.01 -28.89 9.12
C VAL A 37 0.34 -27.46 8.66
N THR A 38 0.55 -26.52 9.55
CA THR A 38 0.95 -25.13 9.20
C THR A 38 2.34 -25.08 8.55
N GLY A 39 3.31 -25.80 9.10
CA GLY A 39 4.64 -25.89 8.50
C GLY A 39 4.61 -26.53 7.11
N SER A 40 3.85 -27.62 6.92
CA SER A 40 3.70 -28.28 5.63
C SER A 40 2.95 -27.42 4.60
N TYR A 41 1.96 -26.64 5.03
CA TYR A 41 1.23 -25.70 4.17
C TYR A 41 2.15 -24.59 3.67
N ARG A 42 2.92 -23.95 4.56
CA ARG A 42 3.90 -22.93 4.21
C ARG A 42 4.89 -23.46 3.19
N HIS A 43 5.56 -24.57 3.46
CA HIS A 43 6.53 -25.19 2.52
C HIS A 43 5.89 -25.56 1.19
N ALA A 44 4.64 -26.04 1.19
CA ALA A 44 3.94 -26.34 -0.04
C ALA A 44 3.64 -25.08 -0.87
N GLN A 45 3.36 -23.95 -0.25
CA GLN A 45 3.17 -22.67 -0.95
C GLN A 45 4.51 -22.10 -1.44
N GLU A 46 5.56 -22.16 -0.63
CA GLU A 46 6.90 -21.72 -0.99
C GLU A 46 7.45 -22.41 -2.24
N LYS A 47 7.18 -23.72 -2.41
CA LYS A 47 7.56 -24.49 -3.59
C LYS A 47 6.80 -24.13 -4.86
N LYS A 48 5.68 -23.42 -4.76
CA LYS A 48 4.86 -23.05 -5.92
C LYS A 48 5.28 -21.76 -6.60
N THR A 49 6.21 -21.00 -6.02
CA THR A 49 6.68 -19.73 -6.57
C THR A 49 8.19 -19.65 -6.56
N THR A 50 8.76 -19.08 -7.59
CA THR A 50 10.19 -18.77 -7.70
C THR A 50 10.58 -17.52 -6.89
N LEU A 51 9.58 -16.69 -6.51
CA LEU A 51 9.80 -15.53 -5.66
C LEU A 51 9.99 -15.94 -4.20
N THR A 52 10.68 -15.09 -3.43
CA THR A 52 10.74 -15.22 -1.98
C THR A 52 9.37 -14.93 -1.40
N LEU A 53 8.75 -15.95 -0.80
CA LEU A 53 7.43 -15.89 -0.20
C LEU A 53 7.55 -15.96 1.32
N GLU A 54 6.93 -15.00 2.01
CA GLU A 54 6.68 -15.06 3.45
C GLU A 54 5.17 -15.20 3.69
N LEU A 55 4.79 -16.09 4.59
CA LEU A 55 3.39 -16.37 4.91
C LEU A 55 3.16 -16.15 6.40
N PHE A 56 2.20 -15.30 6.74
CA PHE A 56 1.83 -14.98 8.11
C PHE A 56 0.35 -15.26 8.33
N GLN A 57 0.08 -16.18 9.23
CA GLN A 57 -1.27 -16.55 9.65
C GLN A 57 -1.70 -15.73 10.87
N LYS A 58 -2.96 -15.86 11.24
CA LYS A 58 -3.62 -15.11 12.33
C LYS A 58 -2.82 -15.10 13.64
N ASP A 59 -2.19 -16.23 14.01
CA ASP A 59 -1.40 -16.33 15.24
C ASP A 59 -0.18 -15.43 15.27
N TYR A 60 0.52 -15.31 14.14
CA TYR A 60 1.62 -14.37 14.02
C TYR A 60 1.12 -12.93 14.09
N LEU A 61 0.06 -12.64 13.33
CA LEU A 61 -0.54 -11.31 13.28
C LEU A 61 -1.03 -10.86 14.66
N ASN A 62 -1.69 -11.72 15.40
CA ASN A 62 -2.16 -11.43 16.76
C ASN A 62 -1.01 -11.17 17.73
N ARG A 63 0.09 -11.95 17.66
CA ARG A 63 1.26 -11.76 18.55
C ARG A 63 2.01 -10.46 18.31
N HIS A 64 1.98 -9.94 17.09
CA HIS A 64 2.69 -8.71 16.70
C HIS A 64 1.73 -7.54 16.46
N PHE A 65 0.47 -7.69 16.84
CA PHE A 65 -0.59 -6.75 16.55
C PHE A 65 -0.31 -5.35 17.13
N THR A 66 -0.37 -4.33 16.28
CA THR A 66 -0.12 -2.94 16.67
C THR A 66 -1.32 -2.02 16.42
N GLY A 67 -2.44 -2.55 15.90
CA GLY A 67 -3.58 -1.76 15.44
C GLY A 67 -3.38 -1.17 14.03
N ASN A 68 -2.21 -1.38 13.40
CA ASN A 68 -1.93 -1.03 12.02
C ASN A 68 -1.23 -2.20 11.32
N LEU A 69 -1.73 -2.58 10.14
CA LEU A 69 -1.22 -3.76 9.44
C LEU A 69 0.27 -3.64 9.09
N VAL A 70 0.67 -2.51 8.51
CA VAL A 70 2.06 -2.32 8.05
C VAL A 70 3.04 -2.35 9.22
N GLN A 71 2.69 -1.70 10.33
CA GLN A 71 3.48 -1.74 11.56
C GLN A 71 3.54 -3.14 12.17
N THR A 72 2.46 -3.93 12.04
CA THR A 72 2.44 -5.34 12.47
C THR A 72 3.47 -6.18 11.69
N LEU A 73 3.72 -5.83 10.43
CA LEU A 73 4.65 -6.54 9.54
C LEU A 73 6.10 -6.02 9.59
N LYS A 74 6.41 -4.96 10.34
CA LYS A 74 7.75 -4.33 10.36
C LYS A 74 8.89 -5.24 10.84
N ASN A 75 8.56 -6.29 11.59
CA ASN A 75 9.54 -7.28 12.09
C ASN A 75 9.87 -8.37 11.05
N VAL A 76 9.21 -8.34 9.88
CA VAL A 76 9.51 -9.27 8.78
C VAL A 76 10.82 -8.84 8.11
N PRO A 77 11.82 -9.72 7.95
CA PRO A 77 13.08 -9.37 7.32
C PRO A 77 12.90 -8.71 5.95
N GLY A 78 13.50 -7.53 5.74
CA GLY A 78 13.40 -6.77 4.49
C GLY A 78 12.06 -6.10 4.24
N VAL A 79 11.16 -6.09 5.21
CA VAL A 79 9.92 -5.29 5.21
C VAL A 79 10.07 -4.17 6.23
N HIS A 80 9.74 -2.96 5.84
CA HIS A 80 9.78 -1.78 6.69
C HIS A 80 8.46 -1.04 6.60
N SER A 81 8.18 -0.25 7.62
CA SER A 81 7.04 0.65 7.68
C SER A 81 7.55 2.08 7.58
N MET A 82 7.00 2.85 6.66
CA MET A 82 7.15 4.30 6.65
C MET A 82 5.94 4.87 7.35
N ASP A 83 6.16 5.34 8.58
CA ASP A 83 5.10 5.77 9.48
C ASP A 83 5.08 7.29 9.60
N ILE A 84 3.88 7.88 9.52
CA ILE A 84 3.61 9.26 9.89
C ILE A 84 2.58 9.23 11.01
N GLY A 85 3.04 9.42 12.23
CA GLY A 85 2.21 9.29 13.43
C GLY A 85 1.68 7.87 13.65
N ALA A 86 0.55 7.76 14.34
CA ALA A 86 -0.05 6.49 14.73
C ALA A 86 -0.94 5.88 13.64
N GLY A 87 -1.54 6.70 12.77
CA GLY A 87 -2.58 6.27 11.83
C GLY A 87 -2.11 5.97 10.43
N PHE A 88 -1.04 6.61 9.95
CA PHE A 88 -0.58 6.44 8.57
C PHE A 88 0.70 5.63 8.48
N SER A 89 0.63 4.56 7.71
CA SER A 89 1.78 3.69 7.46
C SER A 89 1.76 3.19 6.02
N LYS A 90 2.93 3.16 5.40
CA LYS A 90 3.13 2.57 4.07
C LYS A 90 4.18 1.48 4.11
N PRO A 91 3.97 0.38 3.39
CA PRO A 91 4.96 -0.68 3.34
C PRO A 91 6.13 -0.30 2.43
N MET A 92 7.31 -0.73 2.85
CA MET A 92 8.52 -0.76 2.04
C MET A 92 9.08 -2.18 2.04
N ILE A 93 9.45 -2.67 0.88
CA ILE A 93 10.11 -3.96 0.73
C ILE A 93 11.49 -3.71 0.11
N ARG A 94 12.57 -4.12 0.81
CA ARG A 94 13.95 -4.00 0.33
C ARG A 94 14.33 -2.57 -0.12
N GLY A 95 13.83 -1.56 0.60
CA GLY A 95 14.07 -0.15 0.31
C GLY A 95 13.15 0.47 -0.75
N LEU A 96 12.34 -0.32 -1.44
CA LEU A 96 11.34 0.17 -2.38
C LEU A 96 10.01 0.40 -1.65
N GLY A 97 9.40 1.55 -1.86
CA GLY A 97 8.14 1.96 -1.25
C GLY A 97 7.23 2.69 -2.22
N PHE A 98 6.19 3.35 -1.70
CA PHE A 98 5.18 4.07 -2.47
C PHE A 98 4.53 3.17 -3.55
N ASN A 99 4.36 3.71 -4.74
CA ASN A 99 3.74 3.02 -5.88
C ASN A 99 4.63 1.92 -6.49
N ARG A 100 5.63 1.38 -5.77
CA ARG A 100 6.46 0.24 -6.20
C ARG A 100 6.13 -1.06 -5.45
N ILE A 101 5.25 -0.96 -4.45
CA ILE A 101 4.72 -2.11 -3.71
C ILE A 101 3.22 -2.17 -3.93
N ALA A 102 2.75 -3.27 -4.50
CA ALA A 102 1.32 -3.51 -4.62
C ALA A 102 0.79 -4.13 -3.32
N VAL A 103 -0.32 -3.61 -2.84
CA VAL A 103 -1.08 -4.23 -1.75
C VAL A 103 -2.39 -4.73 -2.33
N SER A 104 -2.72 -5.99 -2.10
CA SER A 104 -3.93 -6.63 -2.60
C SER A 104 -4.78 -7.16 -1.44
N GLU A 105 -6.06 -6.89 -1.46
CA GLU A 105 -7.03 -7.43 -0.51
C GLU A 105 -8.08 -8.22 -1.28
N ASN A 106 -8.28 -9.49 -0.93
CA ASN A 106 -9.21 -10.41 -1.59
C ASN A 106 -9.02 -10.48 -3.12
N GLY A 107 -7.76 -10.48 -3.59
CA GLY A 107 -7.42 -10.55 -5.01
C GLY A 107 -7.48 -9.23 -5.78
N ILE A 108 -7.96 -8.16 -5.15
CA ILE A 108 -8.08 -6.82 -5.75
C ILE A 108 -7.01 -5.89 -5.18
N LYS A 109 -6.28 -5.21 -6.07
CA LYS A 109 -5.29 -4.20 -5.67
C LYS A 109 -5.97 -3.06 -4.92
N GLN A 110 -5.46 -2.73 -3.75
CA GLN A 110 -5.90 -1.61 -2.93
C GLN A 110 -5.56 -0.29 -3.64
N GLU A 111 -6.58 0.53 -3.89
CA GLU A 111 -6.46 1.83 -4.52
C GLU A 111 -7.12 2.91 -3.65
N GLY A 112 -6.29 3.60 -2.87
CA GLY A 112 -6.66 4.80 -2.13
C GLY A 112 -5.73 5.93 -2.54
N GLN A 113 -5.91 7.15 -2.24
CA GLN A 113 -5.06 8.30 -2.62
C GLN A 113 -3.61 8.16 -2.06
N GLN A 114 -2.91 7.06 -2.38
CA GLN A 114 -1.65 6.65 -1.75
C GLN A 114 -0.40 7.33 -2.32
N TRP A 115 -0.56 8.32 -3.17
CA TRP A 115 0.52 9.08 -3.81
C TRP A 115 1.27 9.99 -2.83
N GLY A 116 0.63 10.53 -1.81
CA GLY A 116 1.27 11.36 -0.79
C GLY A 116 2.05 10.56 0.25
N ALA A 117 3.10 11.12 0.84
CA ALA A 117 3.86 10.49 1.91
C ALA A 117 3.02 10.32 3.20
N ASP A 118 2.11 11.25 3.44
CA ASP A 118 1.17 11.36 4.55
C ASP A 118 -0.13 10.58 4.34
N HIS A 119 -0.23 9.78 3.28
CA HIS A 119 -1.39 8.92 3.01
C HIS A 119 -1.06 7.47 3.34
N GLY A 120 -1.79 6.85 4.25
CA GLY A 120 -1.63 5.45 4.65
C GLY A 120 -2.44 4.47 3.81
N LEU A 121 -2.36 3.19 4.20
CA LEU A 121 -3.27 2.17 3.68
C LEU A 121 -4.56 2.19 4.52
N GLU A 122 -5.70 2.25 3.86
CA GLU A 122 -7.02 2.12 4.49
C GLU A 122 -7.41 0.64 4.56
N ILE A 123 -6.86 -0.08 5.55
CA ILE A 123 -7.09 -1.51 5.78
C ILE A 123 -7.34 -1.74 7.27
N ASP A 124 -8.47 -2.36 7.60
CA ASP A 124 -8.78 -2.78 8.96
C ASP A 124 -7.82 -3.89 9.42
N ALA A 125 -6.87 -3.54 10.28
CA ALA A 125 -5.87 -4.49 10.79
C ALA A 125 -6.49 -5.65 11.58
N PHE A 126 -7.66 -5.47 12.20
CA PHE A 126 -8.37 -6.54 12.90
C PHE A 126 -9.00 -7.55 11.94
N ASN A 127 -9.27 -7.14 10.68
CA ASN A 127 -9.93 -7.99 9.67
C ASN A 127 -8.95 -8.76 8.77
N VAL A 128 -7.73 -8.95 9.23
CA VAL A 128 -6.68 -9.66 8.49
C VAL A 128 -6.48 -11.06 9.07
N ASP A 129 -6.67 -12.10 8.26
CA ASP A 129 -6.53 -13.49 8.68
C ASP A 129 -5.22 -14.12 8.20
N GLU A 130 -4.81 -13.85 6.97
CA GLU A 130 -3.55 -14.32 6.39
C GLU A 130 -2.92 -13.20 5.55
N VAL A 131 -1.61 -13.04 5.67
CA VAL A 131 -0.81 -12.14 4.83
C VAL A 131 0.27 -12.95 4.11
N ARG A 132 0.38 -12.74 2.80
CA ARG A 132 1.47 -13.22 1.97
C ARG A 132 2.30 -12.05 1.48
N ILE A 133 3.60 -12.12 1.65
CA ILE A 133 4.53 -11.13 1.15
C ILE A 133 5.41 -11.80 0.09
N LEU A 134 5.21 -11.37 -1.15
CA LEU A 134 6.03 -11.77 -2.28
C LEU A 134 7.10 -10.68 -2.47
N LYS A 135 8.36 -11.03 -2.30
CA LYS A 135 9.48 -10.11 -2.46
C LYS A 135 10.12 -10.34 -3.83
N GLY A 136 10.34 -9.26 -4.57
CA GLY A 136 10.95 -9.33 -5.89
C GLY A 136 10.02 -8.93 -7.04
N PRO A 137 10.44 -9.16 -8.31
CA PRO A 137 9.77 -8.65 -9.50
C PRO A 137 8.45 -9.36 -9.74
N SER A 138 7.36 -8.82 -9.19
CA SER A 138 6.03 -9.43 -9.21
C SER A 138 5.10 -8.85 -10.27
N SER A 139 5.58 -7.91 -11.10
CA SER A 139 4.75 -7.25 -12.12
C SER A 139 4.16 -8.21 -13.15
N LEU A 140 4.78 -9.37 -13.37
CA LEU A 140 4.24 -10.39 -14.28
C LEU A 140 2.81 -10.81 -13.89
N LEU A 141 2.53 -11.03 -12.61
CA LEU A 141 1.22 -11.47 -12.14
C LEU A 141 0.30 -10.32 -11.72
N TYR A 142 0.87 -9.24 -11.17
CA TYR A 142 0.13 -8.16 -10.52
C TYR A 142 0.11 -6.85 -11.33
N GLY A 143 0.89 -6.76 -12.42
CA GLY A 143 0.95 -5.58 -13.28
C GLY A 143 1.80 -4.46 -12.72
N SER A 144 1.44 -3.24 -13.08
CA SER A 144 2.08 -2.01 -12.59
C SER A 144 2.12 -1.97 -11.06
N ASP A 145 3.15 -1.31 -10.50
CA ASP A 145 3.32 -1.03 -9.07
C ASP A 145 3.76 -2.25 -8.22
N ALA A 146 4.03 -3.41 -8.83
CA ALA A 146 4.56 -4.59 -8.17
C ALA A 146 6.06 -4.82 -8.46
N MET A 147 6.84 -3.72 -8.51
CA MET A 147 8.27 -3.79 -8.81
C MET A 147 9.09 -4.37 -7.67
N GLY A 148 8.87 -3.89 -6.43
CA GLY A 148 9.59 -4.34 -5.24
C GLY A 148 8.96 -5.56 -4.57
N GLY A 149 7.71 -5.82 -4.86
CA GLY A 149 6.96 -6.93 -4.29
C GLY A 149 5.47 -6.67 -4.13
N VAL A 150 4.81 -7.63 -3.50
CA VAL A 150 3.37 -7.62 -3.26
C VAL A 150 3.07 -8.05 -1.83
N ILE A 151 2.12 -7.38 -1.20
CA ILE A 151 1.50 -7.79 0.06
C ILE A 151 0.07 -8.22 -0.26
N GLU A 152 -0.22 -9.50 -0.14
CA GLU A 152 -1.57 -10.05 -0.32
C GLU A 152 -2.23 -10.27 1.05
N ILE A 153 -3.44 -9.74 1.19
CA ILE A 153 -4.30 -9.96 2.33
C ILE A 153 -5.39 -10.93 1.89
N LEU A 154 -5.44 -12.08 2.53
CA LEU A 154 -6.31 -13.17 2.17
C LEU A 154 -7.37 -13.40 3.24
N PRO A 155 -8.61 -13.75 2.83
CA PRO A 155 -9.68 -14.01 3.76
C PRO A 155 -9.53 -15.37 4.45
N LEU A 156 -10.20 -15.52 5.59
CA LEU A 156 -10.39 -16.81 6.24
C LEU A 156 -11.08 -17.80 5.29
N LEU A 157 -10.55 -19.00 5.21
CA LEU A 157 -11.15 -20.06 4.42
C LEU A 157 -12.16 -20.87 5.27
N PRO A 158 -13.32 -21.27 4.71
CA PRO A 158 -14.28 -22.13 5.40
C PRO A 158 -13.67 -23.48 5.80
N GLN A 159 -13.98 -23.94 7.00
CA GLN A 159 -13.50 -25.22 7.53
C GLN A 159 -14.47 -26.40 7.28
N LYS A 160 -15.61 -26.15 6.63
CA LYS A 160 -16.68 -27.12 6.33
C LYS A 160 -17.38 -27.71 7.56
N GLU A 161 -17.43 -26.94 8.63
CA GLU A 161 -18.12 -27.29 9.86
C GLU A 161 -19.42 -26.51 9.99
N ASN A 162 -20.45 -27.14 10.57
CA ASN A 162 -21.66 -26.40 10.95
C ASN A 162 -21.42 -25.78 12.32
N ARG A 163 -21.11 -24.47 12.36
CA ARG A 163 -20.78 -23.80 13.61
C ARG A 163 -21.18 -22.33 13.59
N PHE A 164 -21.46 -21.82 14.78
CA PHE A 164 -21.43 -20.39 15.07
C PHE A 164 -20.13 -20.08 15.79
N PHE A 165 -19.47 -18.99 15.43
CA PHE A 165 -18.20 -18.59 16.03
C PHE A 165 -18.11 -17.07 16.14
N GLY A 166 -17.26 -16.60 17.04
CA GLY A 166 -17.00 -15.19 17.23
C GLY A 166 -15.59 -14.94 17.73
N GLU A 167 -15.14 -13.72 17.55
CA GLU A 167 -13.85 -13.21 18.02
C GLU A 167 -14.07 -11.83 18.61
N ALA A 168 -13.53 -11.60 19.80
CA ALA A 168 -13.43 -10.27 20.40
C ALA A 168 -11.94 -9.96 20.65
N ALA A 169 -11.51 -8.77 20.29
CA ALA A 169 -10.14 -8.32 20.52
C ALA A 169 -10.17 -6.94 21.17
N LEU A 170 -9.21 -6.69 22.07
CA LEU A 170 -8.98 -5.40 22.70
C LEU A 170 -7.55 -4.96 22.47
N LEU A 171 -7.35 -3.67 22.25
CA LEU A 171 -6.05 -3.04 22.05
C LEU A 171 -5.87 -1.89 23.02
N GLY A 172 -4.73 -1.86 23.71
CA GLY A 172 -4.29 -0.73 24.52
C GLY A 172 -2.81 -0.42 24.24
N LYS A 173 -2.46 0.86 24.07
CA LYS A 173 -1.06 1.32 23.94
C LYS A 173 -0.83 2.54 24.82
N SER A 174 0.24 2.55 25.59
CA SER A 174 0.59 3.66 26.49
C SER A 174 1.24 4.83 25.77
N VAL A 175 1.93 4.59 24.64
CA VAL A 175 2.70 5.62 23.92
C VAL A 175 1.86 6.81 23.45
N ASN A 176 0.59 6.59 23.17
CA ASN A 176 -0.35 7.63 22.73
C ASN A 176 -1.78 7.38 23.29
N GLY A 177 -1.88 6.61 24.37
CA GLY A 177 -3.16 6.30 25.00
C GLY A 177 -4.16 5.61 24.06
N THR A 178 -3.71 4.80 23.09
CA THR A 178 -4.61 4.08 22.19
C THR A 178 -5.52 3.13 22.99
N VAL A 179 -6.80 3.20 22.70
CA VAL A 179 -7.81 2.22 23.11
C VAL A 179 -8.59 1.80 21.87
N GLY A 180 -8.73 0.51 21.67
CA GLY A 180 -9.44 -0.02 20.52
C GLY A 180 -9.95 -1.43 20.76
N GLY A 181 -10.81 -1.88 19.87
CA GLY A 181 -11.33 -3.24 19.90
C GLY A 181 -12.03 -3.63 18.62
N SER A 182 -12.32 -4.91 18.54
CA SER A 182 -13.04 -5.51 17.43
C SER A 182 -13.96 -6.62 17.93
N LEU A 183 -15.14 -6.70 17.33
CA LEU A 183 -16.07 -7.79 17.50
C LEU A 183 -16.36 -8.41 16.13
N MET A 184 -16.19 -9.71 16.00
CA MET A 184 -16.54 -10.47 14.82
C MET A 184 -17.49 -11.59 15.18
N LEU A 185 -18.54 -11.75 14.40
CA LEU A 185 -19.48 -12.87 14.48
C LEU A 185 -19.54 -13.58 13.14
N GLY A 186 -19.58 -14.89 13.16
CA GLY A 186 -19.63 -15.70 11.97
C GLY A 186 -20.50 -16.94 12.13
N ILE A 187 -21.11 -17.36 11.05
CA ILE A 187 -21.84 -18.60 10.93
C ILE A 187 -21.32 -19.39 9.73
N GLU A 188 -21.01 -20.64 9.95
CA GLU A 188 -20.68 -21.57 8.88
C GLU A 188 -21.73 -22.70 8.89
N LYS A 189 -22.40 -22.88 7.76
CA LYS A 189 -23.43 -23.89 7.62
C LYS A 189 -23.40 -24.50 6.21
N ASN A 190 -23.18 -25.79 6.12
CA ASN A 190 -23.08 -26.53 4.86
C ASN A 190 -21.95 -25.96 3.96
N ALA A 191 -22.36 -25.30 2.87
CA ALA A 191 -21.45 -24.71 1.88
C ALA A 191 -21.20 -23.21 2.09
N TRP A 192 -21.87 -22.59 3.06
CA TRP A 192 -21.85 -21.16 3.29
C TRP A 192 -21.09 -20.80 4.55
N LEU A 193 -20.28 -19.75 4.45
CA LEU A 193 -19.74 -19.01 5.58
C LEU A 193 -20.16 -17.55 5.43
N VAL A 194 -20.72 -16.96 6.50
CA VAL A 194 -20.99 -15.53 6.58
C VAL A 194 -20.31 -14.97 7.80
N ARG A 195 -19.65 -13.83 7.66
CA ARG A 195 -18.92 -13.15 8.73
C ARG A 195 -19.20 -11.67 8.69
N VAL A 196 -19.44 -11.07 9.86
CA VAL A 196 -19.57 -9.63 10.07
C VAL A 196 -18.55 -9.22 11.11
N ARG A 197 -17.82 -8.13 10.86
CA ARG A 197 -16.87 -7.54 11.81
C ARG A 197 -17.12 -6.05 11.93
N PHE A 198 -17.05 -5.57 13.16
CA PHE A 198 -16.92 -4.18 13.52
C PHE A 198 -15.62 -3.99 14.29
N SER A 199 -14.88 -2.94 14.00
CA SER A 199 -13.70 -2.55 14.75
C SER A 199 -13.63 -1.03 14.92
N GLU A 200 -13.09 -0.59 16.05
CA GLU A 200 -12.89 0.82 16.33
C GLU A 200 -11.64 1.02 17.18
N GLN A 201 -10.87 2.05 16.90
CA GLN A 201 -9.73 2.46 17.73
C GLN A 201 -9.62 3.98 17.79
N HIS A 202 -9.28 4.48 18.97
CA HIS A 202 -9.02 5.88 19.27
C HIS A 202 -7.64 6.02 19.86
N TYR A 203 -6.89 7.03 19.44
CA TYR A 203 -5.56 7.33 19.97
C TYR A 203 -5.42 8.84 20.19
N GLY A 204 -4.62 9.17 21.18
CA GLY A 204 -4.28 10.56 21.50
C GLY A 204 -2.98 10.99 20.84
N ASP A 205 -2.53 12.18 21.20
CA ASP A 205 -1.31 12.78 20.73
C ASP A 205 -0.09 11.89 20.99
N TYR A 206 0.83 11.90 20.06
CA TYR A 206 1.97 11.02 20.02
C TYR A 206 3.07 11.51 20.97
N HIS A 207 3.53 10.63 21.88
CA HIS A 207 4.64 10.94 22.79
C HIS A 207 6.00 10.89 22.09
N VAL A 208 6.81 11.90 22.35
CA VAL A 208 8.20 12.01 21.88
C VAL A 208 9.16 12.14 23.07
N PRO A 209 10.43 11.72 22.94
CA PRO A 209 11.39 11.71 24.06
C PRO A 209 12.03 13.08 24.36
N VAL A 210 11.54 14.17 23.76
CA VAL A 210 12.12 15.50 23.82
C VAL A 210 11.07 16.55 24.18
N ASP A 211 11.51 17.64 24.79
CA ASP A 211 10.65 18.79 25.15
C ASP A 211 10.71 19.91 24.09
N THR A 212 11.60 19.75 23.10
CA THR A 212 11.79 20.72 22.01
C THR A 212 12.22 19.99 20.76
N ILE A 213 11.67 20.35 19.63
CA ILE A 213 12.08 19.87 18.31
C ILE A 213 12.65 21.02 17.49
N VAL A 214 13.63 20.70 16.64
CA VAL A 214 14.10 21.61 15.60
C VAL A 214 13.23 21.40 14.38
N TYR A 215 12.44 22.39 14.02
CA TYR A 215 11.59 22.35 12.84
C TYR A 215 12.04 23.40 11.85
N LEU A 216 12.60 22.97 10.73
CA LEU A 216 13.38 23.83 9.84
C LEU A 216 14.54 24.47 10.62
N THR A 217 14.48 25.78 10.86
CA THR A 217 15.51 26.55 11.62
C THR A 217 15.00 27.03 12.97
N GLN A 218 13.76 26.68 13.35
CA GLN A 218 13.14 27.15 14.58
C GLN A 218 13.14 26.08 15.68
N LEU A 219 13.36 26.50 16.92
CA LEU A 219 13.15 25.66 18.09
C LEU A 219 11.67 25.74 18.45
N VAL A 220 10.99 24.60 18.40
CA VAL A 220 9.56 24.48 18.66
C VAL A 220 9.37 23.71 19.96
N PRO A 221 8.71 24.29 20.97
CA PRO A 221 8.42 23.61 22.22
C PRO A 221 7.42 22.47 22.01
N VAL A 222 7.62 21.37 22.73
CA VAL A 222 6.72 20.21 22.76
C VAL A 222 6.19 20.05 24.17
N TYR A 223 5.02 20.59 24.41
CA TYR A 223 4.39 20.60 25.73
C TYR A 223 4.03 19.18 26.17
N GLY A 224 4.38 18.82 27.38
CA GLY A 224 4.13 17.49 27.94
C GLY A 224 4.75 16.34 27.14
N ARG A 225 5.75 16.62 26.27
CA ARG A 225 6.38 15.64 25.34
C ARG A 225 5.37 14.97 24.40
N LYS A 226 4.32 15.70 24.00
CA LYS A 226 3.31 15.21 23.07
C LYS A 226 3.30 16.11 21.84
N LEU A 227 3.32 15.49 20.66
CA LEU A 227 3.09 16.22 19.41
C LEU A 227 1.62 16.57 19.30
N LYS A 228 1.28 17.83 19.55
CA LYS A 228 -0.07 18.36 19.50
C LYS A 228 -0.77 18.04 18.19
N ASN A 229 -2.06 17.72 18.28
CA ASN A 229 -2.93 17.44 17.14
C ASN A 229 -2.48 16.24 16.28
N THR A 230 -1.91 15.21 16.90
CA THR A 230 -1.62 13.94 16.22
C THR A 230 -2.56 12.81 16.63
N ALA A 231 -3.61 13.16 17.37
CA ALA A 231 -4.69 12.28 17.75
C ALA A 231 -5.53 11.85 16.54
N GLY A 232 -6.23 10.75 16.69
CA GLY A 232 -7.12 10.28 15.64
C GLY A 232 -7.98 9.10 16.06
N PHE A 233 -8.85 8.69 15.14
CA PHE A 233 -9.63 7.48 15.30
C PHE A 233 -9.89 6.78 13.96
N GLU A 234 -10.17 5.51 14.04
CA GLU A 234 -10.54 4.65 12.93
C GLU A 234 -11.75 3.81 13.31
N ARG A 235 -12.71 3.68 12.41
CA ARG A 235 -13.92 2.87 12.55
C ARG A 235 -14.16 2.08 11.28
N ASN A 236 -14.30 0.76 11.42
CA ASN A 236 -14.39 -0.13 10.28
C ASN A 236 -15.58 -1.08 10.43
N VAL A 237 -16.19 -1.40 9.30
CA VAL A 237 -17.24 -2.41 9.20
C VAL A 237 -16.92 -3.29 8.00
N SER A 238 -17.06 -4.60 8.17
CA SER A 238 -16.95 -5.54 7.07
C SER A 238 -17.98 -6.66 7.16
N VAL A 239 -18.46 -7.06 5.98
CA VAL A 239 -19.32 -8.21 5.79
C VAL A 239 -18.71 -9.09 4.71
N MET A 240 -18.56 -10.38 4.98
CA MET A 240 -18.03 -11.34 4.04
C MET A 240 -18.93 -12.56 3.95
N GLY A 241 -19.22 -12.99 2.73
CA GLY A 241 -19.88 -14.25 2.41
C GLY A 241 -18.97 -15.13 1.57
N ASP A 242 -18.83 -16.38 1.93
CA ASP A 242 -18.12 -17.40 1.16
C ASP A 242 -19.07 -18.56 0.88
N TYR A 243 -19.02 -19.05 -0.35
CA TYR A 243 -19.78 -20.22 -0.79
C TYR A 243 -18.85 -21.21 -1.46
N ARG A 244 -18.86 -22.48 -1.01
CA ARG A 244 -17.98 -23.51 -1.54
C ARG A 244 -18.72 -24.82 -1.78
N LYS A 245 -18.70 -25.24 -3.05
CA LYS A 245 -19.04 -26.58 -3.48
C LYS A 245 -17.86 -27.25 -4.17
N ARG A 246 -18.00 -28.54 -4.49
CA ARG A 246 -16.93 -29.39 -5.07
C ARG A 246 -16.14 -28.73 -6.21
N PHE A 247 -16.79 -28.01 -7.09
CA PHE A 247 -16.19 -27.44 -8.30
C PHE A 247 -16.22 -25.92 -8.34
N TYR A 248 -16.90 -25.26 -7.42
CA TYR A 248 -17.11 -23.83 -7.42
C TYR A 248 -16.91 -23.22 -6.05
N GLN A 249 -16.18 -22.14 -6.02
CA GLN A 249 -16.02 -21.28 -4.85
C GLN A 249 -16.32 -19.84 -5.24
N MET A 250 -17.06 -19.14 -4.36
CA MET A 250 -17.33 -17.72 -4.47
C MET A 250 -17.09 -17.07 -3.12
N ASN A 251 -16.39 -15.96 -3.13
CA ASN A 251 -16.26 -15.04 -1.99
C ASN A 251 -16.78 -13.67 -2.40
N ILE A 252 -17.56 -13.03 -1.54
CA ILE A 252 -18.01 -11.63 -1.68
C ILE A 252 -17.68 -10.93 -0.38
N ALA A 253 -17.04 -9.78 -0.45
CA ALA A 253 -16.74 -8.95 0.71
C ALA A 253 -17.14 -7.49 0.44
N VAL A 254 -17.74 -6.88 1.45
CA VAL A 254 -18.02 -5.45 1.51
C VAL A 254 -17.37 -4.91 2.76
N SER A 255 -16.53 -3.90 2.62
CA SER A 255 -15.86 -3.27 3.77
C SER A 255 -15.85 -1.76 3.62
N ASN A 256 -15.92 -1.07 4.75
CA ASN A 256 -15.75 0.36 4.84
C ASN A 256 -14.76 0.69 5.93
N VAL A 257 -13.77 1.48 5.59
CA VAL A 257 -12.76 2.02 6.51
C VAL A 257 -12.97 3.52 6.61
N TYR A 258 -13.23 4.01 7.81
CA TYR A 258 -13.32 5.43 8.09
C TYR A 258 -12.22 5.83 9.05
N GLN A 259 -11.44 6.85 8.66
CA GLN A 259 -10.34 7.39 9.46
C GLN A 259 -10.47 8.90 9.56
N LYS A 260 -10.19 9.47 10.75
CA LYS A 260 -9.93 10.89 10.95
C LYS A 260 -8.67 11.03 11.78
N MET A 261 -7.71 11.82 11.33
CA MET A 261 -6.44 12.03 12.01
C MET A 261 -5.97 13.47 11.86
N GLY A 262 -5.56 14.07 12.98
CA GLY A 262 -4.93 15.37 13.00
C GLY A 262 -3.47 15.32 12.50
N PHE A 263 -2.98 16.47 12.08
CA PHE A 263 -1.59 16.70 11.75
C PHE A 263 -0.99 17.71 12.72
N PHE A 264 0.30 17.59 13.00
CA PHE A 264 1.02 18.57 13.79
C PHE A 264 0.80 19.97 13.21
N PRO A 265 0.38 20.98 14.03
CA PRO A 265 0.02 22.27 13.52
C PRO A 265 1.20 23.00 12.88
N GLY A 266 1.04 23.35 11.62
CA GLY A 266 1.99 24.10 10.85
C GLY A 266 1.35 24.55 9.54
N ALA A 267 1.67 25.75 9.08
CA ALA A 267 1.28 26.24 7.78
C ALA A 267 2.53 26.41 6.93
N HIS A 268 2.52 25.88 5.72
CA HIS A 268 3.60 26.05 4.73
C HIS A 268 5.02 25.76 5.25
N GLY A 269 5.15 24.75 6.10
CA GLY A 269 6.44 24.34 6.63
C GLY A 269 6.93 25.10 7.86
N ILE A 270 6.12 25.97 8.42
CA ILE A 270 6.43 26.69 9.66
C ILE A 270 5.40 26.30 10.71
N PRO A 271 5.81 25.75 11.87
CA PRO A 271 4.89 25.46 12.96
C PRO A 271 4.22 26.75 13.44
N ASP A 272 2.92 26.70 13.58
CA ASP A 272 2.18 27.78 14.23
C ASP A 272 2.30 27.59 15.75
N ILE A 273 3.25 28.31 16.36
CA ILE A 273 3.58 28.20 17.79
C ILE A 273 2.37 28.49 18.66
N SER A 274 1.47 29.39 18.23
CA SER A 274 0.25 29.73 18.98
C SER A 274 -0.74 28.56 19.10
N ARG A 275 -0.66 27.59 18.20
CA ARG A 275 -1.50 26.38 18.20
C ARG A 275 -0.85 25.17 18.87
N LEU A 276 0.37 25.32 19.39
CA LEU A 276 1.09 24.23 20.04
C LEU A 276 0.86 24.18 21.54
N GLU A 277 0.21 25.17 22.12
CA GLU A 277 -0.11 25.19 23.54
C GLU A 277 -0.97 23.97 23.93
N ASP A 278 -0.67 23.40 25.08
CA ASP A 278 -1.41 22.25 25.61
C ASP A 278 -2.82 22.69 25.99
N ASP A 279 -3.83 22.06 25.42
CA ASP A 279 -5.25 22.26 25.74
C ASP A 279 -5.76 21.27 26.80
N GLU A 280 -4.84 20.54 27.47
CA GLU A 280 -5.11 19.49 28.45
C GLU A 280 -5.91 18.29 27.91
N ASN A 281 -6.19 18.25 26.61
CA ASN A 281 -6.93 17.18 25.96
C ASN A 281 -6.16 16.57 24.77
N SER A 282 -5.33 15.60 25.05
CA SER A 282 -4.54 14.91 24.03
C SER A 282 -5.35 14.10 23.01
N ARG A 283 -6.69 14.15 23.04
CA ARG A 283 -7.57 13.45 22.09
C ARG A 283 -8.33 14.38 21.16
N ASN A 284 -8.14 15.69 21.30
CA ASN A 284 -8.70 16.65 20.38
C ASN A 284 -8.11 16.48 18.99
N ILE A 285 -8.95 16.59 17.96
CA ILE A 285 -8.54 16.62 16.57
C ILE A 285 -8.97 17.96 16.00
N GLU A 286 -8.03 18.89 16.00
CA GLU A 286 -8.17 20.24 15.50
C GLU A 286 -7.67 20.36 14.05
N LEU A 287 -7.72 21.53 13.48
CA LEU A 287 -7.10 21.83 12.18
C LEU A 287 -5.57 21.94 12.32
N PRO A 288 -4.80 21.40 11.39
CA PRO A 288 -5.22 20.62 10.21
C PRO A 288 -5.50 19.16 10.53
N TYR A 289 -6.40 18.53 9.75
CA TYR A 289 -6.65 17.09 9.83
C TYR A 289 -7.02 16.48 8.47
N SER A 290 -6.81 15.18 8.34
CA SER A 290 -7.30 14.37 7.23
C SER A 290 -8.49 13.51 7.65
N LYS A 291 -9.41 13.30 6.74
CA LYS A 291 -10.58 12.45 6.89
C LYS A 291 -10.72 11.58 5.64
N VAL A 292 -10.82 10.28 5.83
CA VAL A 292 -10.93 9.31 4.74
C VAL A 292 -12.11 8.39 4.98
N ASN A 293 -12.87 8.14 3.93
CA ASN A 293 -13.90 7.11 3.90
C ASN A 293 -13.67 6.22 2.67
N HIS A 294 -13.34 4.96 2.88
CA HIS A 294 -12.99 4.02 1.83
C HIS A 294 -13.93 2.83 1.82
N LEU A 295 -14.88 2.83 0.90
CA LEU A 295 -15.79 1.71 0.63
C LEU A 295 -15.15 0.77 -0.39
N LYS A 296 -15.16 -0.54 -0.09
CA LYS A 296 -14.67 -1.59 -0.98
C LYS A 296 -15.71 -2.69 -1.12
N VAL A 297 -15.97 -3.10 -2.34
CA VAL A 297 -16.80 -4.27 -2.69
C VAL A 297 -15.95 -5.17 -3.56
N THR A 298 -15.69 -6.39 -3.13
CA THR A 298 -14.87 -7.35 -3.86
C THR A 298 -15.59 -8.67 -4.01
N THR A 299 -15.35 -9.37 -5.10
CA THR A 299 -15.77 -10.76 -5.27
C THR A 299 -14.67 -11.56 -5.93
N HIS A 300 -14.42 -12.74 -5.39
CA HIS A 300 -13.56 -13.77 -5.97
C HIS A 300 -14.41 -14.96 -6.36
N GLN A 301 -14.25 -15.46 -7.57
CA GLN A 301 -14.94 -16.62 -8.07
C GLN A 301 -13.94 -17.62 -8.66
N GLN A 302 -14.11 -18.89 -8.34
CA GLN A 302 -13.24 -19.94 -8.82
C GLN A 302 -14.06 -21.16 -9.25
N TYR A 303 -13.75 -21.66 -10.42
CA TYR A 303 -14.32 -22.86 -10.97
C TYR A 303 -13.20 -23.87 -11.31
N LEU A 304 -13.40 -25.11 -10.85
CA LEU A 304 -12.44 -26.20 -11.05
C LEU A 304 -13.11 -27.30 -11.86
N TRP A 305 -12.52 -27.68 -12.99
CA TRP A 305 -13.04 -28.74 -13.82
C TRP A 305 -11.89 -29.47 -14.54
N ASN A 306 -11.75 -30.77 -14.32
CA ASN A 306 -10.83 -31.65 -15.03
C ASN A 306 -9.41 -31.08 -15.29
N GLY A 307 -8.76 -30.55 -14.25
CA GLY A 307 -7.43 -29.95 -14.35
C GLY A 307 -7.41 -28.50 -14.85
N ILE A 308 -8.58 -27.95 -15.18
CA ILE A 308 -8.76 -26.54 -15.54
C ILE A 308 -9.24 -25.79 -14.30
N GLN A 309 -8.58 -24.69 -13.96
CA GLN A 309 -9.03 -23.74 -12.96
C GLN A 309 -9.26 -22.38 -13.63
N LEU A 310 -10.50 -21.93 -13.62
CA LEU A 310 -10.87 -20.56 -14.01
C LEU A 310 -11.12 -19.76 -12.74
N SER A 311 -10.48 -18.61 -12.60
CA SER A 311 -10.74 -17.69 -11.49
C SER A 311 -10.94 -16.27 -12.00
N GLY A 312 -11.82 -15.54 -11.31
CA GLY A 312 -12.13 -14.15 -11.59
C GLY A 312 -12.23 -13.35 -10.30
N ASP A 313 -11.50 -12.23 -10.26
CA ASP A 313 -11.58 -11.23 -9.19
C ASP A 313 -12.20 -9.97 -9.77
N PHE A 314 -13.21 -9.42 -9.09
CA PHE A 314 -13.85 -8.17 -9.47
C PHE A 314 -13.98 -7.28 -8.24
N GLY A 315 -13.67 -6.00 -8.40
CA GLY A 315 -13.71 -5.06 -7.30
C GLY A 315 -14.17 -3.67 -7.72
N TYR A 316 -14.92 -3.06 -6.83
CA TYR A 316 -15.23 -1.64 -6.88
C TYR A 316 -14.76 -0.99 -5.59
N GLN A 317 -14.05 0.13 -5.71
CA GLN A 317 -13.58 0.92 -4.58
C GLN A 317 -14.01 2.38 -4.77
N PHE A 318 -14.44 2.98 -3.69
CA PHE A 318 -14.69 4.41 -3.61
C PHE A 318 -13.93 4.99 -2.43
N ASN A 319 -12.88 5.73 -2.73
CA ASN A 319 -12.08 6.44 -1.74
C ASN A 319 -12.44 7.93 -1.75
N HIS A 320 -12.99 8.40 -0.64
CA HIS A 320 -13.30 9.81 -0.41
C HIS A 320 -12.36 10.33 0.67
N ARG A 321 -11.40 11.16 0.26
CA ARG A 321 -10.43 11.82 1.13
C ARG A 321 -10.71 13.31 1.16
N GLU A 322 -10.69 13.87 2.36
CA GLU A 322 -10.76 15.29 2.63
C GLU A 322 -9.56 15.71 3.49
N GLU A 323 -8.95 16.83 3.16
CA GLU A 323 -7.94 17.49 3.97
C GLU A 323 -8.48 18.85 4.41
N TRP A 324 -8.41 19.10 5.70
CA TRP A 324 -8.99 20.26 6.34
C TRP A 324 -7.90 21.09 7.00
N SER A 325 -7.85 22.38 6.66
CA SER A 325 -6.93 23.36 7.22
C SER A 325 -7.68 24.68 7.40
N ALA A 326 -7.34 25.47 8.41
CA ALA A 326 -7.93 26.80 8.57
C ALA A 326 -7.80 27.56 7.25
N PHE A 327 -8.91 28.16 6.79
CA PHE A 327 -8.91 28.91 5.56
C PHE A 327 -7.79 29.96 5.57
N HIS A 328 -6.96 29.89 4.60
CA HIS A 328 -5.92 30.86 4.30
C HIS A 328 -5.82 31.02 2.80
N THR A 329 -5.56 32.19 2.37
CA THR A 329 -5.39 32.48 0.95
C THR A 329 -4.03 33.13 0.73
N HIS A 330 -3.46 32.83 -0.41
CA HIS A 330 -2.25 33.47 -0.90
C HIS A 330 -2.57 34.56 -1.90
N TYR A 331 -3.84 34.66 -2.25
CA TYR A 331 -4.36 35.67 -3.17
C TYR A 331 -5.43 36.48 -2.45
N ASP A 332 -5.25 37.79 -2.36
CA ASP A 332 -6.25 38.71 -1.84
C ASP A 332 -7.57 38.68 -2.62
N THR A 333 -7.55 38.08 -3.79
CA THR A 333 -8.70 37.87 -4.68
C THR A 333 -9.54 36.66 -4.29
N GLN A 334 -9.00 35.71 -3.55
CA GLN A 334 -9.71 34.49 -3.17
C GLN A 334 -10.62 34.71 -1.97
N VAL A 335 -11.91 34.52 -2.16
CA VAL A 335 -12.91 34.65 -1.12
C VAL A 335 -13.10 33.32 -0.40
N MET A 336 -13.22 33.39 0.92
CA MET A 336 -13.51 32.22 1.76
C MET A 336 -14.84 31.58 1.35
N PRO A 337 -14.87 30.23 1.12
CA PRO A 337 -16.10 29.53 0.75
C PRO A 337 -17.16 29.66 1.84
N ALA A 338 -18.41 29.91 1.44
CA ALA A 338 -19.54 30.03 2.37
C ALA A 338 -19.91 28.71 3.06
N LYS A 339 -19.59 27.58 2.43
CA LYS A 339 -19.81 26.23 2.96
C LYS A 339 -18.49 25.53 3.16
N ASP A 340 -18.29 24.94 4.35
CA ASP A 340 -17.07 24.22 4.72
C ASP A 340 -15.80 25.05 4.44
N PRO A 341 -15.65 26.25 5.05
CA PRO A 341 -14.58 27.20 4.69
C PRO A 341 -13.18 26.63 4.88
N ASP A 342 -13.01 25.72 5.82
CA ASP A 342 -11.73 25.10 6.16
C ASP A 342 -11.46 23.79 5.40
N ARG A 343 -12.32 23.41 4.45
CA ARG A 343 -12.11 22.22 3.65
C ARG A 343 -11.18 22.53 2.47
N GLU A 344 -9.92 22.20 2.67
CA GLU A 344 -8.85 22.59 1.76
C GLU A 344 -8.81 21.76 0.49
N LEU A 345 -8.71 20.44 0.61
CA LEU A 345 -8.62 19.50 -0.51
C LEU A 345 -9.68 18.40 -0.40
N VAL A 346 -10.24 18.01 -1.51
CA VAL A 346 -11.17 16.89 -1.63
C VAL A 346 -10.79 16.04 -2.82
N PHE A 347 -10.67 14.73 -2.61
CA PHE A 347 -10.44 13.74 -3.66
C PHE A 347 -11.49 12.65 -3.59
N LYS A 348 -12.14 12.36 -4.72
CA LYS A 348 -13.16 11.30 -4.86
C LYS A 348 -12.72 10.35 -5.94
N LEU A 349 -12.05 9.27 -5.54
CA LEU A 349 -11.52 8.26 -6.43
C LEU A 349 -12.45 7.07 -6.53
N HIS A 350 -13.00 6.82 -7.71
CA HIS A 350 -13.70 5.61 -8.07
C HIS A 350 -12.76 4.69 -8.82
N THR A 351 -12.66 3.44 -8.40
CA THR A 351 -11.83 2.42 -9.05
C THR A 351 -12.66 1.17 -9.28
N PHE A 352 -12.74 0.73 -10.52
CA PHE A 352 -13.22 -0.59 -10.90
C PHE A 352 -12.05 -1.44 -11.37
N SER A 353 -11.92 -2.67 -10.85
CA SER A 353 -10.85 -3.60 -11.20
C SER A 353 -11.42 -4.97 -11.53
N SER A 354 -10.84 -5.63 -12.51
CA SER A 354 -11.12 -7.03 -12.80
C SER A 354 -9.85 -7.80 -13.15
N SER A 355 -9.82 -9.08 -12.79
CA SER A 355 -8.72 -9.99 -13.07
C SER A 355 -9.29 -11.37 -13.39
N LEU A 356 -8.96 -11.89 -14.56
CA LEU A 356 -9.33 -13.24 -14.98
C LEU A 356 -8.07 -14.08 -15.13
N LYS A 357 -8.09 -15.29 -14.61
CA LYS A 357 -6.96 -16.23 -14.68
C LYS A 357 -7.46 -17.61 -15.06
N LEU A 358 -6.82 -18.20 -16.05
CA LEU A 358 -7.03 -19.56 -16.49
C LEU A 358 -5.75 -20.36 -16.21
N ARG A 359 -5.86 -21.38 -15.37
CA ARG A 359 -4.77 -22.32 -15.08
C ARG A 359 -5.10 -23.67 -15.70
N LEU A 360 -4.15 -24.20 -16.45
CA LEU A 360 -4.25 -25.47 -17.16
C LEU A 360 -3.13 -26.39 -16.68
N SER A 361 -3.46 -27.51 -16.08
CA SER A 361 -2.51 -28.60 -15.78
C SER A 361 -2.59 -29.60 -16.94
N SER A 362 -1.76 -29.42 -17.95
CA SER A 362 -1.80 -30.25 -19.16
C SER A 362 -1.16 -31.63 -18.94
N SER A 363 -0.27 -31.74 -17.96
CA SER A 363 0.33 -32.98 -17.48
C SER A 363 0.85 -32.83 -16.06
N SER A 364 1.42 -33.87 -15.48
CA SER A 364 2.12 -33.81 -14.19
C SER A 364 3.32 -32.84 -14.23
N SER A 365 3.93 -32.65 -15.38
CA SER A 365 5.13 -31.85 -15.60
C SER A 365 4.85 -30.42 -16.06
N TRP A 366 3.75 -30.18 -16.76
CA TRP A 366 3.46 -28.88 -17.35
C TRP A 366 2.22 -28.22 -16.74
N GLU A 367 2.40 -27.01 -16.31
CA GLU A 367 1.32 -26.15 -15.84
C GLU A 367 1.41 -24.79 -16.55
N HIS A 368 0.32 -24.35 -17.15
CA HIS A 368 0.21 -23.06 -17.82
C HIS A 368 -0.81 -22.18 -17.10
N MET A 369 -0.52 -20.90 -17.01
CA MET A 369 -1.44 -19.88 -16.50
C MET A 369 -1.51 -18.74 -17.50
N ALA A 370 -2.69 -18.45 -18.02
CA ALA A 370 -2.99 -17.22 -18.74
C ALA A 370 -3.81 -16.30 -17.88
N GLY A 371 -3.62 -15.01 -17.99
CA GLY A 371 -4.43 -14.06 -17.26
C GLY A 371 -4.59 -12.74 -17.98
N TRP A 372 -5.66 -12.04 -17.60
CA TRP A 372 -6.01 -10.71 -18.07
C TRP A 372 -6.48 -9.85 -16.90
N ASN A 373 -6.00 -8.60 -16.86
CA ASN A 373 -6.38 -7.63 -15.83
C ASN A 373 -6.85 -6.35 -16.50
N MET A 374 -7.79 -5.67 -15.86
CA MET A 374 -8.28 -4.36 -16.27
C MET A 374 -8.56 -3.52 -15.03
N GLN A 375 -8.25 -2.22 -15.13
CA GLN A 375 -8.61 -1.24 -14.11
C GLN A 375 -9.07 0.06 -14.77
N ILE A 376 -10.13 0.64 -14.23
CA ILE A 376 -10.67 1.94 -14.61
C ILE A 376 -10.73 2.81 -13.36
N GLN A 377 -10.16 4.01 -13.44
CA GLN A 377 -10.18 4.99 -12.36
C GLN A 377 -10.76 6.31 -12.85
N LYS A 378 -11.50 6.97 -11.97
CA LYS A 378 -11.95 8.35 -12.15
C LYS A 378 -11.81 9.07 -10.83
N ASN A 379 -11.06 10.17 -10.83
CA ASN A 379 -10.92 11.05 -9.68
C ASN A 379 -11.58 12.38 -9.95
N ALA A 380 -12.36 12.88 -9.00
CA ALA A 380 -12.87 14.23 -8.97
C ALA A 380 -12.25 14.98 -7.79
N ILE A 381 -12.08 16.29 -7.92
CA ILE A 381 -11.46 17.15 -6.93
C ILE A 381 -12.44 18.18 -6.38
N GLY A 382 -12.05 18.84 -5.30
CA GLY A 382 -12.77 19.95 -4.67
C GLY A 382 -11.98 20.53 -3.50
N GLY A 383 -12.57 21.46 -2.78
CA GLY A 383 -11.90 22.24 -1.74
C GLY A 383 -11.54 23.65 -2.25
N TYR A 384 -10.92 24.46 -1.39
CA TYR A 384 -10.53 25.81 -1.77
C TYR A 384 -9.10 25.90 -2.36
N SER A 385 -8.33 24.83 -2.23
CA SER A 385 -6.95 24.74 -2.72
C SER A 385 -6.83 23.73 -3.87
N PHE A 386 -5.70 23.78 -4.58
CA PHE A 386 -5.39 22.87 -5.68
C PHE A 386 -4.04 22.18 -5.45
N LEU A 387 -4.03 20.88 -5.62
CA LEU A 387 -2.80 20.07 -5.60
C LEU A 387 -2.71 19.13 -6.80
N LEU A 388 -3.78 18.40 -7.08
CA LEU A 388 -3.90 17.44 -8.18
C LEU A 388 -5.12 17.73 -9.03
N PRO A 389 -5.05 17.54 -10.35
CA PRO A 389 -6.19 17.70 -11.24
C PRO A 389 -7.15 16.50 -11.20
N GLU A 390 -8.32 16.70 -11.80
CA GLU A 390 -9.20 15.60 -12.15
C GLU A 390 -8.58 14.73 -13.23
N TYR A 391 -8.83 13.42 -13.15
CA TYR A 391 -8.31 12.49 -14.15
C TYR A 391 -9.17 11.26 -14.36
N LYS A 392 -8.96 10.63 -15.52
CA LYS A 392 -9.38 9.28 -15.82
C LYS A 392 -8.15 8.44 -16.16
N ARG A 393 -8.10 7.23 -15.66
CA ARG A 393 -7.02 6.27 -15.97
C ARG A 393 -7.65 4.94 -16.36
N PHE A 394 -7.17 4.38 -17.44
CA PHE A 394 -7.49 3.03 -17.87
C PHE A 394 -6.21 2.22 -18.00
N THR A 395 -6.17 1.03 -17.43
CA THR A 395 -5.06 0.10 -17.60
C THR A 395 -5.58 -1.29 -17.90
N THR A 396 -4.90 -2.00 -18.77
CA THR A 396 -5.20 -3.40 -19.08
C THR A 396 -3.91 -4.14 -19.38
N GLY A 397 -3.84 -5.41 -19.05
CA GLY A 397 -2.68 -6.23 -19.33
C GLY A 397 -3.04 -7.72 -19.44
N ALA A 398 -2.29 -8.43 -20.25
CA ALA A 398 -2.42 -9.87 -20.41
C ALA A 398 -1.07 -10.55 -20.20
N PHE A 399 -1.09 -11.72 -19.59
CA PHE A 399 0.12 -12.48 -19.30
C PHE A 399 -0.04 -13.97 -19.58
N TRP A 400 1.11 -14.60 -19.81
CA TRP A 400 1.25 -16.05 -19.91
C TRP A 400 2.43 -16.50 -19.05
N LEU A 401 2.19 -17.48 -18.18
CA LEU A 401 3.17 -18.10 -17.30
C LEU A 401 3.18 -19.60 -17.52
N THR A 402 4.34 -20.20 -17.60
CA THR A 402 4.50 -21.64 -17.72
C THR A 402 5.44 -22.15 -16.64
N THR A 403 5.04 -23.20 -15.95
CA THR A 403 5.89 -23.95 -15.03
C THR A 403 6.13 -25.33 -15.57
N PHE A 404 7.40 -25.69 -15.72
CA PHE A 404 7.86 -27.03 -16.07
C PHE A 404 8.49 -27.69 -14.86
N ARG A 405 7.95 -28.84 -14.46
CA ARG A 405 8.50 -29.68 -13.39
C ARG A 405 9.30 -30.79 -14.03
N LEU A 406 10.62 -30.73 -13.91
CA LEU A 406 11.51 -31.74 -14.42
C LEU A 406 11.33 -33.03 -13.62
N ASP A 407 11.24 -32.89 -12.32
CA ASP A 407 10.96 -33.95 -11.35
C ASP A 407 10.30 -33.34 -10.08
N ASN A 408 10.26 -34.10 -8.98
CA ASN A 408 9.72 -33.64 -7.70
C ASN A 408 10.65 -32.64 -6.98
N GLN A 409 11.89 -32.47 -7.45
CA GLN A 409 12.90 -31.64 -6.81
C GLN A 409 13.16 -30.33 -7.58
N LEU A 410 12.99 -30.34 -8.89
CA LEU A 410 13.37 -29.21 -9.76
C LEU A 410 12.19 -28.75 -10.62
N SER A 411 11.88 -27.48 -10.50
CA SER A 411 10.92 -26.81 -11.40
C SER A 411 11.47 -25.49 -11.93
N VAL A 412 11.12 -25.18 -13.16
CA VAL A 412 11.47 -23.95 -13.85
C VAL A 412 10.16 -23.24 -14.22
N THR A 413 10.09 -21.96 -13.95
CA THR A 413 8.94 -21.12 -14.29
C THR A 413 9.41 -19.96 -15.14
N GLY A 414 8.68 -19.65 -16.19
CA GLY A 414 8.94 -18.49 -17.04
C GLY A 414 7.65 -17.91 -17.58
N GLY A 415 7.64 -16.59 -17.81
CA GLY A 415 6.46 -15.92 -18.33
C GLY A 415 6.72 -14.53 -18.87
N ILE A 416 5.73 -14.05 -19.60
CA ILE A 416 5.71 -12.73 -20.23
C ILE A 416 4.36 -12.06 -19.98
N ARG A 417 4.39 -10.74 -19.97
CA ARG A 417 3.20 -9.90 -19.83
C ARG A 417 3.36 -8.64 -20.67
N TYR A 418 2.25 -8.19 -21.24
CA TYR A 418 2.15 -6.88 -21.88
C TYR A 418 1.01 -6.08 -21.26
N ASP A 419 1.28 -4.81 -20.99
CA ASP A 419 0.33 -3.87 -20.40
C ASP A 419 0.19 -2.63 -21.27
N ARG A 420 -1.02 -2.11 -21.33
CA ARG A 420 -1.35 -0.83 -21.91
C ARG A 420 -2.07 0.03 -20.88
N GLY A 421 -1.61 1.27 -20.72
CA GLY A 421 -2.23 2.28 -19.87
C GLY A 421 -2.54 3.54 -20.65
N ARG A 422 -3.64 4.23 -20.31
CA ARG A 422 -3.96 5.58 -20.77
C ARG A 422 -4.36 6.42 -19.60
N ILE A 423 -3.83 7.62 -19.54
CA ILE A 423 -4.16 8.62 -18.53
C ILE A 423 -4.64 9.87 -19.27
N ASP A 424 -5.83 10.35 -18.89
CA ASP A 424 -6.45 11.56 -19.38
C ASP A 424 -6.63 12.50 -18.18
N ILE A 425 -5.90 13.60 -18.17
CA ILE A 425 -5.86 14.62 -17.11
C ILE A 425 -6.54 15.87 -17.60
N THR A 426 -7.51 16.35 -16.82
CA THR A 426 -8.27 17.57 -17.13
C THR A 426 -7.43 18.81 -16.79
N ALA A 427 -7.44 19.78 -17.68
CA ALA A 427 -6.82 21.08 -17.39
C ALA A 427 -7.52 21.76 -16.21
N PHE A 428 -6.74 22.47 -15.41
CA PHE A 428 -7.26 23.29 -14.32
C PHE A 428 -6.61 24.69 -14.37
N GLU A 429 -7.45 25.69 -14.53
CA GLU A 429 -7.09 27.10 -14.44
C GLU A 429 -7.54 27.64 -13.07
N ASP A 430 -6.66 28.39 -12.41
CA ASP A 430 -6.98 29.04 -11.14
C ASP A 430 -7.36 30.50 -11.39
N PRO A 431 -8.66 30.85 -11.39
CA PRO A 431 -9.10 32.21 -11.70
C PRO A 431 -8.62 33.24 -10.68
N TYR A 432 -8.47 32.86 -9.42
CA TYR A 432 -7.99 33.76 -8.38
C TYR A 432 -6.51 34.10 -8.56
N LEU A 433 -5.71 33.13 -9.00
CA LEU A 433 -4.31 33.37 -9.32
C LEU A 433 -4.16 34.30 -10.52
N VAL A 434 -4.95 34.12 -11.55
CA VAL A 434 -4.93 34.99 -12.75
C VAL A 434 -5.26 36.42 -12.35
N GLU A 435 -6.33 36.63 -11.59
CA GLU A 435 -6.72 37.97 -11.12
C GLU A 435 -5.64 38.59 -10.22
N TYR A 436 -5.06 37.81 -9.32
CA TYR A 436 -3.95 38.24 -8.47
C TYR A 436 -2.74 38.71 -9.30
N LEU A 437 -2.28 37.92 -10.26
CA LEU A 437 -1.15 38.26 -11.08
C LEU A 437 -1.38 39.54 -11.89
N HIS A 438 -2.60 39.73 -12.43
CA HIS A 438 -2.97 40.99 -13.10
C HIS A 438 -2.90 42.18 -12.13
N ARG A 439 -3.41 42.08 -10.93
CA ARG A 439 -3.35 43.14 -9.91
C ARG A 439 -1.93 43.47 -9.48
N GLN A 440 -1.04 42.47 -9.46
CA GLN A 440 0.39 42.66 -9.14
C GLN A 440 1.18 43.24 -10.30
N GLY A 441 0.56 43.43 -11.48
CA GLY A 441 1.21 44.03 -12.67
C GLY A 441 2.20 43.12 -13.38
N TYR A 442 2.03 41.79 -13.26
CA TYR A 442 2.86 40.85 -14.04
C TYR A 442 2.53 40.94 -15.53
N GLU A 443 3.56 40.75 -16.36
CA GLU A 443 3.42 40.70 -17.81
C GLU A 443 2.55 39.53 -18.26
N GLU A 444 1.81 39.68 -19.34
CA GLU A 444 0.87 38.66 -19.85
C GLU A 444 1.54 37.30 -20.10
N GLU A 445 2.80 37.28 -20.53
CA GLU A 445 3.57 36.06 -20.72
C GLU A 445 3.72 35.25 -19.41
N VAL A 446 3.99 35.96 -18.31
CA VAL A 446 4.07 35.36 -16.97
C VAL A 446 2.70 34.84 -16.53
N ILE A 447 1.64 35.62 -16.74
CA ILE A 447 0.28 35.24 -16.41
C ILE A 447 -0.11 33.97 -17.18
N GLN A 448 0.15 33.90 -18.46
CA GLN A 448 -0.14 32.71 -19.27
C GLN A 448 0.64 31.47 -18.83
N ALA A 449 1.88 31.63 -18.34
CA ALA A 449 2.71 30.55 -17.85
C ALA A 449 2.19 29.97 -16.52
N TYR A 450 1.59 30.82 -15.66
CA TYR A 450 1.17 30.41 -14.30
C TYR A 450 -0.33 30.19 -14.13
N ARG A 451 -1.18 30.68 -15.05
CA ARG A 451 -2.64 30.51 -14.97
C ARG A 451 -3.09 29.06 -14.90
N TRP A 452 -2.37 28.18 -15.62
CA TRP A 452 -2.66 26.76 -15.66
C TRP A 452 -1.97 26.05 -14.51
N ARG A 453 -2.74 25.68 -13.51
CA ARG A 453 -2.25 24.82 -12.43
C ARG A 453 -2.06 23.39 -12.94
N SER A 454 -2.82 22.98 -13.94
CA SER A 454 -2.63 21.73 -14.68
C SER A 454 -2.94 21.94 -16.15
N TYR A 455 -2.04 21.49 -17.01
CA TYR A 455 -2.29 21.40 -18.45
C TYR A 455 -3.05 20.10 -18.76
N PRO A 456 -3.82 20.05 -19.87
CA PRO A 456 -4.44 18.80 -20.29
C PRO A 456 -3.36 17.81 -20.71
N VAL A 457 -3.46 16.57 -20.22
CA VAL A 457 -2.52 15.49 -20.55
C VAL A 457 -3.30 14.28 -21.03
N ASP A 458 -3.06 13.85 -22.25
CA ASP A 458 -3.54 12.57 -22.77
C ASP A 458 -2.33 11.71 -23.16
N ARG A 459 -1.99 10.75 -22.32
CA ARG A 459 -0.80 9.91 -22.49
C ARG A 459 -1.18 8.44 -22.51
N ALA A 460 -0.60 7.72 -23.46
CA ALA A 460 -0.67 6.27 -23.55
C ALA A 460 0.71 5.65 -23.30
N TYR A 461 0.73 4.57 -22.56
CA TYR A 461 1.91 3.80 -22.19
C TYR A 461 1.75 2.36 -22.64
N GLY A 462 2.82 1.77 -23.14
CA GLY A 462 2.92 0.34 -23.42
C GLY A 462 4.16 -0.23 -22.74
N ASN A 463 4.01 -1.29 -21.96
CA ASN A 463 5.10 -1.89 -21.22
C ASN A 463 5.04 -3.41 -21.30
N TYR A 464 6.21 -4.04 -21.26
CA TYR A 464 6.29 -5.47 -21.08
C TYR A 464 7.03 -5.81 -19.79
N SER A 465 6.63 -6.88 -19.16
CA SER A 465 7.37 -7.51 -18.08
C SER A 465 7.58 -8.99 -18.38
N CYS A 466 8.65 -9.54 -17.85
CA CYS A 466 8.97 -10.94 -17.97
C CYS A 466 9.64 -11.43 -16.68
N SER A 467 9.56 -12.73 -16.45
CA SER A 467 10.24 -13.35 -15.32
C SER A 467 10.61 -14.78 -15.69
N ALA A 468 11.77 -15.20 -15.22
CA ALA A 468 12.21 -16.59 -15.27
C ALA A 468 12.84 -16.97 -13.94
N GLY A 469 12.57 -18.18 -13.46
CA GLY A 469 13.12 -18.61 -12.19
C GLY A 469 13.08 -20.12 -12.01
N VAL A 470 13.80 -20.55 -10.98
CA VAL A 470 14.02 -21.96 -10.64
C VAL A 470 13.68 -22.18 -9.18
N VAL A 471 13.03 -23.28 -8.88
CA VAL A 471 12.87 -23.83 -7.54
C VAL A 471 13.50 -25.20 -7.50
N TRP A 472 14.46 -25.40 -6.60
CA TRP A 472 15.20 -26.63 -6.46
C TRP A 472 15.24 -27.11 -5.00
N THR A 473 14.83 -28.36 -4.78
CA THR A 473 14.83 -29.05 -3.48
C THR A 473 15.76 -30.27 -3.54
N PRO A 474 17.12 -30.09 -3.49
CA PRO A 474 18.09 -31.16 -3.70
C PRO A 474 17.99 -32.28 -2.66
N ALA A 475 17.57 -31.96 -1.47
CA ALA A 475 17.40 -32.90 -0.36
C ALA A 475 16.29 -32.43 0.60
N ALA A 476 15.85 -33.31 1.50
CA ALA A 476 14.90 -32.95 2.53
C ALA A 476 15.43 -31.79 3.38
N GLY A 477 14.60 -30.76 3.59
CA GLY A 477 14.96 -29.58 4.35
C GLY A 477 15.75 -28.51 3.57
N HIS A 478 16.14 -28.77 2.31
CA HIS A 478 16.83 -27.80 1.47
C HIS A 478 15.89 -27.24 0.40
N LEU A 479 15.82 -25.91 0.28
CA LEU A 479 15.05 -25.23 -0.76
C LEU A 479 15.88 -24.06 -1.31
N LEU A 480 16.22 -24.12 -2.60
CA LEU A 480 16.86 -23.02 -3.32
C LEU A 480 15.87 -22.43 -4.31
N LYS A 481 15.88 -21.12 -4.41
CA LYS A 481 15.12 -20.38 -5.40
C LYS A 481 16.00 -19.32 -6.05
N MET A 482 15.84 -19.17 -7.35
CA MET A 482 16.40 -18.05 -8.10
C MET A 482 15.33 -17.49 -9.02
N ASN A 483 15.29 -16.19 -9.15
CA ASN A 483 14.39 -15.50 -10.06
C ASN A 483 15.10 -14.29 -10.68
N VAL A 484 14.87 -14.06 -11.95
CA VAL A 484 15.20 -12.83 -12.64
C VAL A 484 13.95 -12.32 -13.33
N GLY A 485 13.68 -11.03 -13.21
CA GLY A 485 12.49 -10.44 -13.82
C GLY A 485 12.66 -8.97 -14.14
N ARG A 486 11.93 -8.55 -15.16
CA ARG A 486 11.74 -7.16 -15.54
C ARG A 486 10.36 -6.71 -15.10
N SER A 487 10.33 -5.62 -14.37
CA SER A 487 9.12 -4.99 -13.84
C SER A 487 8.98 -3.56 -14.37
N PHE A 488 7.80 -3.00 -14.27
CA PHE A 488 7.52 -1.64 -14.66
C PHE A 488 6.50 -0.98 -13.72
N ARG A 489 6.47 0.36 -13.76
CA ARG A 489 5.45 1.18 -13.12
C ARG A 489 5.07 2.34 -14.05
N LEU A 490 3.77 2.60 -14.15
CA LEU A 490 3.29 3.80 -14.84
C LEU A 490 3.47 5.01 -13.92
N PRO A 491 3.80 6.20 -14.48
CA PRO A 491 3.81 7.42 -13.69
C PRO A 491 2.46 7.67 -13.02
N GLY A 492 2.50 8.14 -11.78
CA GLY A 492 1.32 8.58 -11.06
C GLY A 492 0.80 9.93 -11.59
N VAL A 493 -0.48 10.22 -11.36
CA VAL A 493 -1.05 11.53 -11.75
C VAL A 493 -0.35 12.68 -11.01
N ASN A 494 0.01 12.47 -9.74
CA ASN A 494 0.81 13.43 -8.99
C ASN A 494 2.19 13.68 -9.62
N GLU A 495 2.82 12.64 -10.17
CA GLU A 495 4.12 12.77 -10.85
C GLU A 495 4.00 13.48 -12.20
N LEU A 496 2.85 13.35 -12.86
CA LEU A 496 2.60 13.96 -14.17
C LEU A 496 2.07 15.40 -14.10
N ALA A 497 1.28 15.75 -13.08
CA ALA A 497 0.46 16.95 -13.15
C ALA A 497 0.15 17.61 -11.78
N SER A 498 0.84 17.25 -10.71
CA SER A 498 0.74 18.05 -9.48
C SER A 498 1.27 19.45 -9.72
N ASN A 499 0.67 20.46 -9.09
CA ASN A 499 1.18 21.83 -9.11
C ASN A 499 0.60 22.62 -7.93
N GLY A 500 0.99 22.25 -6.72
CA GLY A 500 0.47 22.87 -5.53
C GLY A 500 1.26 22.55 -4.29
N VAL A 501 0.91 23.19 -3.19
CA VAL A 501 1.50 22.92 -1.89
C VAL A 501 0.83 21.69 -1.29
N HIS A 502 1.66 20.72 -0.91
CA HIS A 502 1.23 19.56 -0.17
C HIS A 502 1.51 19.81 1.32
N HIS A 503 0.47 20.14 2.07
CA HIS A 503 0.61 20.63 3.44
C HIS A 503 1.24 19.60 4.38
N GLY A 504 0.91 18.34 4.26
CA GLY A 504 1.51 17.26 5.07
C GLY A 504 3.01 17.08 4.84
N THR A 505 3.57 17.60 3.75
CA THR A 505 5.00 17.50 3.39
C THR A 505 5.70 18.86 3.29
N PHE A 506 4.96 19.95 3.38
CA PHE A 506 5.45 21.32 3.37
C PHE A 506 6.32 21.69 2.17
N ARG A 507 5.92 21.29 0.99
CA ARG A 507 6.63 21.58 -0.25
C ARG A 507 5.65 21.84 -1.37
N HIS A 508 6.07 22.65 -2.33
CA HIS A 508 5.36 22.81 -3.59
C HIS A 508 5.78 21.69 -4.53
N GLU A 509 4.85 20.80 -4.85
CA GLU A 509 5.08 19.70 -5.80
C GLU A 509 4.64 20.10 -7.20
N LYS A 510 5.51 19.88 -8.18
CA LYS A 510 5.23 20.11 -9.60
C LYS A 510 5.49 18.83 -10.38
N GLY A 511 4.48 18.36 -11.10
CA GLY A 511 4.59 17.19 -11.96
C GLY A 511 5.32 17.50 -13.27
N ASP A 512 5.78 16.43 -13.93
CA ASP A 512 6.32 16.47 -15.28
C ASP A 512 5.51 15.57 -16.21
N ALA A 513 4.75 16.20 -17.13
CA ALA A 513 3.90 15.50 -18.10
C ALA A 513 4.70 14.66 -19.13
N THR A 514 6.01 14.83 -19.21
CA THR A 514 6.87 14.13 -20.17
C THR A 514 7.39 12.79 -19.65
N LEU A 515 7.20 12.46 -18.37
CA LEU A 515 7.71 11.25 -17.74
C LEU A 515 7.31 9.98 -18.48
N SER A 516 8.29 9.12 -18.68
CA SER A 516 8.12 7.76 -19.18
C SER A 516 7.89 6.79 -18.05
N SER A 517 7.45 5.57 -18.39
CA SER A 517 7.28 4.49 -17.40
C SER A 517 8.61 4.15 -16.73
N GLU A 518 8.58 4.01 -15.42
CA GLU A 518 9.70 3.45 -14.67
C GLU A 518 9.82 1.96 -14.97
N GLN A 519 11.03 1.49 -15.16
CA GLN A 519 11.34 0.11 -15.50
C GLN A 519 12.54 -0.37 -14.70
N GLY A 520 12.59 -1.66 -14.40
CA GLY A 520 13.72 -2.20 -13.67
C GLY A 520 13.88 -3.69 -13.84
N TRP A 521 15.11 -4.15 -13.79
CA TRP A 521 15.50 -5.55 -13.68
C TRP A 521 15.85 -5.87 -12.24
N GLN A 522 15.43 -7.04 -11.81
CA GLN A 522 15.76 -7.54 -10.48
C GLN A 522 16.17 -9.00 -10.55
N ILE A 523 17.20 -9.37 -9.80
CA ILE A 523 17.65 -10.74 -9.57
C ILE A 523 17.46 -11.04 -8.09
N ASP A 524 16.83 -12.16 -7.78
CA ASP A 524 16.60 -12.67 -6.43
C ASP A 524 17.15 -14.08 -6.31
N ALA A 525 17.82 -14.38 -5.21
CA ALA A 525 18.19 -15.73 -4.82
C ALA A 525 17.86 -15.95 -3.34
N SER A 526 17.34 -17.11 -3.01
CA SER A 526 17.11 -17.50 -1.61
C SER A 526 17.45 -18.98 -1.40
N TYR A 527 18.01 -19.24 -0.23
CA TYR A 527 18.27 -20.56 0.27
C TYR A 527 17.63 -20.74 1.63
N THR A 528 16.81 -21.78 1.79
CA THR A 528 16.20 -22.16 3.06
C THR A 528 16.72 -23.53 3.46
N LEU A 529 17.24 -23.62 4.69
CA LEU A 529 17.62 -24.89 5.33
C LEU A 529 16.72 -25.09 6.55
N ALA A 530 15.88 -26.11 6.51
CA ALA A 530 15.08 -26.56 7.63
C ALA A 530 15.65 -27.87 8.21
N TYR A 531 16.13 -27.81 9.43
CA TYR A 531 16.70 -28.97 10.13
C TYR A 531 16.16 -29.07 11.55
N LYS A 532 15.39 -30.13 11.84
CA LYS A 532 14.73 -30.33 13.12
C LYS A 532 13.87 -29.12 13.53
N LYS A 533 14.28 -28.37 14.56
CA LYS A 533 13.64 -27.16 15.07
C LYS A 533 14.32 -25.85 14.62
N MET A 534 15.28 -25.94 13.70
CA MET A 534 16.03 -24.78 13.18
C MET A 534 15.62 -24.51 11.73
N GLU A 535 15.45 -23.27 11.40
CA GLU A 535 15.30 -22.79 10.04
C GLU A 535 16.31 -21.66 9.79
N LEU A 536 17.09 -21.81 8.73
CA LEU A 536 18.02 -20.78 8.24
C LEU A 536 17.53 -20.32 6.87
N VAL A 537 17.28 -19.05 6.72
CA VAL A 537 16.92 -18.44 5.43
C VAL A 537 17.97 -17.39 5.08
N VAL A 538 18.59 -17.55 3.92
CA VAL A 538 19.52 -16.56 3.35
C VAL A 538 18.92 -16.06 2.05
N SER A 539 18.77 -14.75 1.91
CA SER A 539 18.25 -14.12 0.69
C SER A 539 19.18 -13.02 0.22
N SER A 540 19.44 -12.99 -1.08
CA SER A 540 20.18 -11.93 -1.74
C SER A 540 19.36 -11.38 -2.91
N PHE A 541 19.53 -10.11 -3.21
CA PHE A 541 18.87 -9.46 -4.32
C PHE A 541 19.73 -8.33 -4.87
N ALA A 542 19.50 -8.02 -6.16
CA ALA A 542 20.06 -6.83 -6.82
C ALA A 542 19.01 -6.26 -7.77
N SER A 543 18.93 -4.94 -7.86
CA SER A 543 17.95 -4.25 -8.71
C SER A 543 18.65 -3.13 -9.48
N TRP A 544 18.28 -3.00 -10.77
CA TRP A 544 18.70 -1.95 -11.67
C TRP A 544 17.47 -1.28 -12.24
N PHE A 545 17.46 0.03 -12.26
CA PHE A 545 16.31 0.81 -12.73
C PHE A 545 16.70 1.69 -13.90
N ASP A 546 15.82 1.67 -14.91
CA ASP A 546 15.77 2.64 -15.98
C ASP A 546 14.62 3.61 -15.66
N ASN A 547 14.83 4.92 -15.81
CA ASN A 547 13.82 5.96 -15.54
C ASN A 547 13.26 5.89 -14.10
N TYR A 548 14.11 5.77 -13.07
CA TYR A 548 13.64 5.79 -11.70
C TYR A 548 13.03 7.16 -11.35
N ILE A 549 11.70 7.20 -11.17
CA ILE A 549 10.98 8.44 -10.88
C ILE A 549 11.12 8.80 -9.41
N TYR A 550 11.56 10.01 -9.14
CA TYR A 550 11.73 10.55 -7.79
C TYR A 550 11.41 12.04 -7.76
N LEU A 551 11.18 12.57 -6.58
CA LEU A 551 10.93 13.98 -6.37
C LEU A 551 12.27 14.70 -6.12
N ARG A 552 12.63 15.64 -7.00
CA ARG A 552 13.87 16.39 -6.96
C ARG A 552 13.65 17.82 -6.48
N PRO A 553 14.42 18.32 -5.49
CA PRO A 553 14.42 19.74 -5.17
C PRO A 553 15.04 20.54 -6.34
N MET A 554 14.34 21.60 -6.76
CA MET A 554 14.80 22.45 -7.87
C MET A 554 15.79 23.52 -7.43
N GLY A 555 15.90 23.80 -6.13
CA GLY A 555 16.67 24.94 -5.62
C GLY A 555 16.02 26.31 -5.88
N GLU A 556 14.79 26.30 -6.36
CA GLU A 556 14.01 27.47 -6.69
C GLU A 556 12.81 27.61 -5.76
N TRP A 557 12.38 28.84 -5.53
CA TRP A 557 11.16 29.11 -4.80
C TRP A 557 9.98 29.19 -5.76
N SER A 558 8.83 28.71 -5.31
CA SER A 558 7.59 28.91 -6.05
C SER A 558 7.33 30.41 -6.21
N VAL A 559 6.95 30.84 -7.40
CA VAL A 559 6.47 32.22 -7.65
C VAL A 559 5.09 32.47 -7.06
N LEU A 560 4.40 31.42 -6.63
CA LEU A 560 3.18 31.56 -5.84
C LEU A 560 3.53 32.18 -4.49
N PRO A 561 2.66 33.00 -3.91
CA PRO A 561 2.95 33.77 -2.67
C PRO A 561 3.30 32.94 -1.43
N HIS A 562 3.42 31.63 -1.55
CA HIS A 562 3.71 30.71 -0.46
C HIS A 562 5.15 30.63 -0.02
N ALA A 563 6.09 31.15 -0.82
CA ALA A 563 7.52 31.03 -0.58
C ALA A 563 7.97 29.59 -0.25
N CYS A 564 7.35 28.58 -0.86
CA CYS A 564 7.72 27.16 -0.70
C CYS A 564 8.83 26.77 -1.67
N LEU A 565 9.76 25.92 -1.21
CA LEU A 565 10.76 25.33 -2.09
C LEU A 565 10.07 24.41 -3.12
N LEU A 566 10.41 24.64 -4.39
CA LEU A 566 9.85 23.89 -5.50
C LEU A 566 10.53 22.52 -5.63
N TYR A 567 9.72 21.48 -5.73
CA TYR A 567 10.15 20.11 -6.04
C TYR A 567 9.46 19.68 -7.33
N THR A 568 10.20 19.07 -8.25
CA THR A 568 9.63 18.49 -9.47
C THR A 568 9.82 16.98 -9.49
N SER A 569 8.87 16.28 -10.11
CA SER A 569 9.04 14.88 -10.46
C SER A 569 10.06 14.77 -11.59
N ASP A 570 11.04 13.90 -11.42
CA ASP A 570 12.12 13.69 -12.37
C ASP A 570 12.42 12.20 -12.52
N ALA A 571 12.92 11.80 -13.67
CA ALA A 571 13.42 10.46 -13.92
C ALA A 571 14.94 10.48 -13.95
N ALA A 572 15.57 9.54 -13.25
CA ALA A 572 17.01 9.35 -13.36
C ALA A 572 17.36 8.89 -14.79
N ASP A 573 18.02 9.74 -15.56
CA ASP A 573 18.48 9.46 -16.92
C ASP A 573 20.00 9.15 -16.92
N ASP A 574 20.42 8.24 -17.79
CA ASP A 574 21.84 7.90 -18.03
C ASP A 574 22.64 9.07 -18.67
N SER A 575 21.96 10.12 -19.14
CA SER A 575 22.58 11.28 -19.82
C SER A 575 23.32 12.26 -18.90
N LEU A 576 23.24 12.08 -17.57
CA LEU A 576 23.96 12.90 -16.59
C LEU A 576 25.27 12.25 -16.10
N ARG A 577 25.96 11.54 -16.98
CA ARG A 577 27.33 11.02 -16.71
C ARG A 577 28.38 12.01 -17.09
#